data_8c37dd8f81016ff6f7e1aa0f48615171
#
_entry.id   8c37dd8f81016ff6f7e1aa0f48615171
#
_cell.length_a   1.000
_cell.length_b   1.000
_cell.length_c   1.000
_cell.angle_alpha   90.00
_cell.angle_beta   90.00
_cell.angle_gamma   90.00
#
_symmetry.space_group_name_H-M   'P 1'
#
loop_
_entity.id
_entity.type
_entity.pdbx_description
1 polymer ?
#
loop_
_entity_poly.entity_id
_entity_poly.type
_entity_poly.pdbx_seq_one_letter_code
_entity_poly.pdbx_strand_id
1 'polypeptide(L)'
;MLSRRSALIGAGAVIAAQAALPAFGFEFQPYDPAAVQKAIKSGMPVVVHVYASWCLQCHMQANILAGLTGDKAYDRVAFFKVDYDGQKDVVSALACPRSTLIAYKGGKEVARMSWGVTQDDVVNVLKAAL
;
A
#
# COMPACT_ATOMS: atom_id res chain seq x y z
N MET A 1 52.53 8.10 43.07
CA MET A 1 52.39 8.21 41.62
C MET A 1 51.05 7.69 41.18
N LEU A 2 50.18 8.59 40.85
CA LEU A 2 48.85 8.26 40.46
C LEU A 2 48.78 7.99 38.94
N SER A 3 48.66 6.76 38.59
CA SER A 3 48.36 6.38 37.23
C SER A 3 46.90 6.75 36.91
N ARG A 4 46.74 7.81 36.18
CA ARG A 4 45.41 8.12 35.64
C ARG A 4 45.16 7.25 34.42
N ARG A 5 44.54 6.17 34.66
CA ARG A 5 43.93 5.42 33.58
C ARG A 5 42.61 6.08 33.26
N SER A 6 42.67 6.97 32.28
CA SER A 6 41.47 7.45 31.65
C SER A 6 40.84 6.28 30.97
N ALA A 7 39.83 5.73 31.55
CA ALA A 7 38.93 4.81 30.84
C ALA A 7 38.16 5.64 29.84
N LEU A 8 38.62 5.62 28.61
CA LEU A 8 37.82 6.06 27.51
C LEU A 8 36.68 5.01 27.36
N ILE A 9 35.60 5.31 28.01
CA ILE A 9 34.35 4.63 27.68
C ILE A 9 34.00 5.17 26.30
N GLY A 10 34.35 4.43 25.27
CA GLY A 10 33.80 4.65 23.96
C GLY A 10 32.30 4.51 24.07
N ALA A 11 31.61 5.62 24.08
CA ALA A 11 30.18 5.59 23.84
C ALA A 11 30.00 5.00 22.45
N GLY A 12 29.78 3.71 22.38
CA GLY A 12 29.32 3.08 21.17
C GLY A 12 28.01 3.76 20.83
N ALA A 13 28.04 4.59 19.79
CA ALA A 13 26.81 5.04 19.18
C ALA A 13 26.07 3.78 18.75
N VAL A 14 25.11 3.37 19.53
CA VAL A 14 24.12 2.41 19.08
C VAL A 14 23.34 3.15 18.00
N ILE A 15 23.82 3.05 16.78
CA ILE A 15 22.97 3.33 15.65
C ILE A 15 21.93 2.23 15.70
N ALA A 16 20.84 2.49 16.41
CA ALA A 16 19.64 1.72 16.20
C ALA A 16 19.34 1.86 14.72
N ALA A 17 19.68 0.84 13.95
CA ALA A 17 19.12 0.71 12.63
C ALA A 17 17.63 0.65 12.86
N GLN A 18 16.98 1.78 12.85
CA GLN A 18 15.56 1.82 12.64
C GLN A 18 15.39 1.19 11.29
N ALA A 19 14.94 -0.07 11.29
CA ALA A 19 14.35 -0.62 10.11
C ALA A 19 13.29 0.41 9.73
N ALA A 20 13.61 1.27 8.78
CA ALA A 20 12.64 2.15 8.20
C ALA A 20 11.56 1.23 7.71
N LEU A 21 10.41 1.23 8.40
CA LEU A 21 9.19 0.68 7.85
C LEU A 21 9.08 1.32 6.48
N PRO A 22 9.03 0.53 5.38
CA PRO A 22 8.89 1.12 4.07
C PRO A 22 7.70 2.07 4.16
N ALA A 23 7.94 3.34 3.87
CA ALA A 23 6.86 4.28 3.69
C ALA A 23 6.08 3.76 2.49
N PHE A 24 4.94 3.15 2.73
CA PHE A 24 4.04 2.66 1.69
C PHE A 24 3.27 3.81 1.04
N GLY A 25 3.81 5.04 1.01
CA GLY A 25 3.21 6.12 0.22
C GLY A 25 2.89 5.59 -1.17
N PHE A 26 1.95 6.10 -1.89
CA PHE A 26 1.40 5.71 -3.20
C PHE A 26 2.31 4.93 -4.18
N GLU A 27 3.29 4.18 -3.73
CA GLU A 27 4.01 3.19 -4.50
C GLU A 27 3.19 1.92 -4.55
N PHE A 28 2.59 1.69 -5.73
CA PHE A 28 1.91 0.43 -5.97
C PHE A 28 2.93 -0.69 -6.07
N GLN A 29 2.85 -1.62 -5.14
CA GLN A 29 3.61 -2.85 -5.22
C GLN A 29 2.88 -3.86 -6.10
N PRO A 30 3.59 -4.70 -6.86
CA PRO A 30 2.96 -5.81 -7.55
C PRO A 30 2.18 -6.67 -6.55
N TYR A 31 0.98 -7.08 -6.93
CA TYR A 31 0.18 -7.97 -6.10
C TYR A 31 0.85 -9.33 -5.96
N ASP A 32 1.32 -9.63 -4.77
CA ASP A 32 1.80 -10.95 -4.38
C ASP A 32 0.83 -11.50 -3.33
N PRO A 33 0.15 -12.64 -3.59
CA PRO A 33 -0.86 -13.15 -2.67
C PRO A 33 -0.37 -13.30 -1.22
N ALA A 34 0.85 -13.78 -1.03
CA ALA A 34 1.41 -13.95 0.31
C ALA A 34 1.63 -12.61 1.02
N ALA A 35 2.21 -11.63 0.32
CA ALA A 35 2.47 -10.30 0.86
C ALA A 35 1.16 -9.55 1.18
N VAL A 36 0.18 -9.65 0.29
CA VAL A 36 -1.13 -9.01 0.47
C VAL A 36 -1.88 -9.62 1.65
N GLN A 37 -1.91 -10.94 1.76
CA GLN A 37 -2.55 -11.62 2.89
C GLN A 37 -1.88 -11.27 4.21
N LYS A 38 -0.57 -11.18 4.23
CA LYS A 38 0.18 -10.75 5.43
C LYS A 38 -0.20 -9.33 5.83
N ALA A 39 -0.28 -8.41 4.89
CA ALA A 39 -0.68 -7.03 5.14
C ALA A 39 -2.11 -6.96 5.67
N ILE A 40 -3.05 -7.67 5.04
CA ILE A 40 -4.45 -7.71 5.47
C ILE A 40 -4.57 -8.28 6.88
N LYS A 41 -3.92 -9.40 7.17
CA LYS A 41 -3.96 -10.06 8.49
C LYS A 41 -3.34 -9.22 9.59
N SER A 42 -2.37 -8.36 9.26
CA SER A 42 -1.78 -7.44 10.23
C SER A 42 -2.74 -6.35 10.69
N GLY A 43 -3.88 -6.20 10.02
CA GLY A 43 -4.88 -5.18 10.31
C GLY A 43 -4.58 -3.81 9.70
N MET A 44 -3.47 -3.66 8.98
CA MET A 44 -3.13 -2.41 8.32
C MET A 44 -4.10 -2.09 7.17
N PRO A 45 -4.26 -0.80 6.84
CA PRO A 45 -5.06 -0.41 5.69
C PRO A 45 -4.38 -0.88 4.40
N VAL A 46 -5.15 -1.54 3.54
CA VAL A 46 -4.68 -2.06 2.25
C VAL A 46 -5.65 -1.63 1.16
N VAL A 47 -5.10 -1.17 0.05
CA VAL A 47 -5.87 -0.88 -1.17
C VAL A 47 -5.28 -1.66 -2.33
N VAL A 48 -6.15 -2.34 -3.06
CA VAL A 48 -5.80 -3.12 -4.25
C VAL A 48 -6.42 -2.47 -5.46
N HIS A 49 -5.61 -2.21 -6.49
CA HIS A 49 -6.06 -1.70 -7.78
C HIS A 49 -5.90 -2.78 -8.84
N VAL A 50 -7.01 -3.18 -9.44
CA VAL A 50 -7.03 -4.14 -10.55
C VAL A 50 -6.92 -3.36 -11.86
N TYR A 51 -5.79 -3.49 -12.53
CA TYR A 51 -5.36 -2.63 -13.62
C TYR A 51 -5.02 -3.45 -14.88
N ALA A 52 -5.49 -2.98 -16.01
CA ALA A 52 -5.07 -3.46 -17.33
C ALA A 52 -4.45 -2.30 -18.11
N SER A 53 -3.30 -2.53 -18.74
CA SER A 53 -2.56 -1.49 -19.47
C SER A 53 -3.33 -0.87 -20.65
N TRP A 54 -4.29 -1.60 -21.20
CA TRP A 54 -5.13 -1.18 -22.32
C TRP A 54 -6.49 -0.59 -21.87
N CYS A 55 -6.76 -0.52 -20.60
CA CYS A 55 -8.05 -0.11 -20.03
C CYS A 55 -8.05 1.40 -19.75
N LEU A 56 -8.91 2.16 -20.43
CA LEU A 56 -9.00 3.60 -20.24
C LEU A 56 -9.40 3.98 -18.82
N GLN A 57 -10.42 3.33 -18.25
CA GLN A 57 -10.88 3.61 -16.89
C GLN A 57 -9.79 3.31 -15.86
N CYS A 58 -9.00 2.27 -16.08
CA CYS A 58 -7.87 1.95 -15.22
C CYS A 58 -6.83 3.08 -15.22
N HIS A 59 -6.53 3.64 -16.39
CA HIS A 59 -5.62 4.78 -16.51
C HIS A 59 -6.17 6.03 -15.85
N MET A 60 -7.45 6.29 -15.98
CA MET A 60 -8.11 7.43 -15.31
C MET A 60 -8.03 7.29 -13.79
N GLN A 61 -8.31 6.12 -13.26
CA GLN A 61 -8.17 5.82 -11.84
C GLN A 61 -6.72 5.99 -11.37
N ALA A 62 -5.76 5.48 -12.14
CA ALA A 62 -4.34 5.60 -11.84
C ALA A 62 -3.88 7.07 -11.79
N ASN A 63 -4.39 7.91 -12.68
CA ASN A 63 -4.08 9.34 -12.69
C ASN A 63 -4.64 10.04 -11.44
N ILE A 64 -5.85 9.70 -11.03
CA ILE A 64 -6.45 10.24 -9.80
C ILE A 64 -5.59 9.82 -8.60
N LEU A 65 -5.22 8.55 -8.51
CA LEU A 65 -4.36 8.04 -7.44
C LEU A 65 -3.01 8.76 -7.42
N ALA A 66 -2.40 8.98 -8.58
CA ALA A 66 -1.13 9.70 -8.69
C ALA A 66 -1.25 11.15 -8.20
N GLY A 67 -2.38 11.81 -8.42
CA GLY A 67 -2.66 13.16 -7.93
C GLY A 67 -2.81 13.25 -6.41
N LEU A 68 -3.06 12.14 -5.74
CA LEU A 68 -3.16 12.06 -4.28
C LEU A 68 -1.82 11.72 -3.62
N THR A 69 -0.77 11.48 -4.41
CA THR A 69 0.59 11.21 -3.92
C THR A 69 1.07 12.38 -3.06
N GLY A 70 1.53 12.06 -1.85
CA GLY A 70 1.99 13.08 -0.90
C GLY A 70 0.92 13.55 0.08
N ASP A 71 -0.33 13.13 -0.07
CA ASP A 71 -1.33 13.31 0.97
C ASP A 71 -1.00 12.39 2.15
N LYS A 72 -0.66 13.00 3.27
CA LYS A 72 -0.25 12.28 4.48
C LYS A 72 -1.32 11.37 5.05
N ALA A 73 -2.59 11.62 4.73
CA ALA A 73 -3.69 10.77 5.17
C ALA A 73 -3.53 9.31 4.72
N TYR A 74 -2.83 9.09 3.62
CA TYR A 74 -2.65 7.76 3.02
C TYR A 74 -1.26 7.15 3.23
N ASP A 75 -0.40 7.77 4.02
CA ASP A 75 0.99 7.33 4.24
C ASP A 75 1.10 5.90 4.79
N ARG A 76 0.08 5.45 5.51
CA ARG A 76 0.07 4.12 6.13
C ARG A 76 -0.64 3.05 5.30
N VAL A 77 -1.22 3.44 4.18
CA VAL A 77 -1.92 2.51 3.32
C VAL A 77 -0.93 1.73 2.47
N ALA A 78 -1.04 0.41 2.49
CA ALA A 78 -0.31 -0.45 1.58
C ALA A 78 -1.09 -0.55 0.26
N PHE A 79 -0.46 -0.15 -0.84
CA PHE A 79 -1.06 -0.19 -2.17
C PHE A 79 -0.49 -1.34 -2.98
N PHE A 80 -1.37 -2.16 -3.55
CA PHE A 80 -1.01 -3.26 -4.44
C PHE A 80 -1.74 -3.14 -5.77
N LYS A 81 -1.04 -3.46 -6.83
CA LYS A 81 -1.60 -3.46 -8.19
C LYS A 81 -1.64 -4.88 -8.74
N VAL A 82 -2.83 -5.30 -9.13
CA VAL A 82 -3.04 -6.56 -9.84
C VAL A 82 -2.89 -6.30 -11.34
N ASP A 83 -2.07 -7.10 -12.00
CA ASP A 83 -2.04 -7.17 -13.46
C ASP A 83 -3.21 -8.02 -13.94
N TYR A 84 -4.23 -7.36 -14.46
CA TYR A 84 -5.47 -8.03 -14.89
C TYR A 84 -5.20 -9.13 -15.92
N ASP A 85 -4.31 -8.90 -16.87
CA ASP A 85 -4.02 -9.87 -17.94
C ASP A 85 -3.07 -10.97 -17.48
N GLY A 86 -2.08 -10.62 -16.65
CA GLY A 86 -1.05 -11.54 -16.19
C GLY A 86 -1.42 -12.36 -14.94
N GLN A 87 -2.37 -11.88 -14.15
CA GLN A 87 -2.76 -12.50 -12.87
C GLN A 87 -4.22 -12.92 -12.85
N LYS A 88 -4.63 -13.70 -13.83
CA LYS A 88 -6.03 -14.14 -13.98
C LYS A 88 -6.55 -14.90 -12.76
N ASP A 89 -5.69 -15.67 -12.10
CA ASP A 89 -6.06 -16.40 -10.88
C ASP A 89 -6.42 -15.46 -9.74
N VAL A 90 -5.65 -14.40 -9.59
CA VAL A 90 -5.90 -13.35 -8.58
C VAL A 90 -7.21 -12.63 -8.89
N VAL A 91 -7.43 -12.24 -10.14
CA VAL A 91 -8.66 -11.57 -10.57
C VAL A 91 -9.88 -12.45 -10.30
N SER A 92 -9.79 -13.73 -10.62
CA SER A 92 -10.84 -14.71 -10.35
C SER A 92 -11.12 -14.84 -8.85
N ALA A 93 -10.08 -14.93 -8.03
CA ALA A 93 -10.21 -15.03 -6.57
C ALA A 93 -10.82 -13.77 -5.95
N LEU A 94 -10.49 -12.59 -6.49
CA LEU A 94 -11.08 -11.33 -6.07
C LEU A 94 -12.51 -11.14 -6.59
N ALA A 95 -12.94 -11.92 -7.56
CA ALA A 95 -14.27 -11.87 -8.17
C ALA A 95 -14.66 -10.46 -8.61
N CYS A 96 -13.79 -9.81 -9.38
CA CYS A 96 -14.00 -8.44 -9.84
C CYS A 96 -13.55 -8.25 -11.29
N PRO A 97 -14.12 -7.25 -12.00
CA PRO A 97 -13.60 -6.83 -13.29
C PRO A 97 -12.30 -6.03 -13.15
N ARG A 98 -11.70 -5.69 -14.28
CA ARG A 98 -10.66 -4.66 -14.31
C ARG A 98 -11.23 -3.33 -13.82
N SER A 99 -10.38 -2.36 -13.56
CA SER A 99 -10.82 -1.02 -13.10
C SER A 99 -11.56 -1.06 -11.76
N THR A 100 -11.08 -1.91 -10.86
CA THR A 100 -11.64 -2.08 -9.53
C THR A 100 -10.64 -1.64 -8.48
N LEU A 101 -11.11 -0.90 -7.49
CA LEU A 101 -10.40 -0.61 -6.25
C LEU A 101 -11.07 -1.35 -5.10
N ILE A 102 -10.28 -2.02 -4.29
CA ILE A 102 -10.75 -2.76 -3.13
C ILE A 102 -9.97 -2.28 -1.90
N ALA A 103 -10.68 -1.89 -0.87
CA ALA A 103 -10.09 -1.45 0.41
C ALA A 103 -10.30 -2.48 1.50
N TYR A 104 -9.27 -2.68 2.30
CA TYR A 104 -9.27 -3.55 3.47
C TYR A 104 -8.87 -2.75 4.71
N LYS A 105 -9.54 -3.04 5.82
CA LYS A 105 -9.24 -2.45 7.12
C LYS A 105 -9.52 -3.45 8.22
N GLY A 106 -8.62 -3.56 9.18
CA GLY A 106 -8.81 -4.47 10.31
C GLY A 106 -8.97 -5.92 9.90
N GLY A 107 -8.33 -6.35 8.83
CA GLY A 107 -8.37 -7.72 8.32
C GLY A 107 -9.56 -8.06 7.42
N LYS A 108 -10.38 -7.07 7.05
CA LYS A 108 -11.62 -7.28 6.27
C LYS A 108 -11.71 -6.34 5.08
N GLU A 109 -12.35 -6.79 4.01
CA GLU A 109 -12.77 -5.92 2.93
C GLU A 109 -13.85 -4.95 3.44
N VAL A 110 -13.62 -3.66 3.28
CA VAL A 110 -14.52 -2.60 3.78
C VAL A 110 -15.16 -1.79 2.66
N ALA A 111 -14.59 -1.78 1.48
CA ALA A 111 -15.14 -1.09 0.32
C ALA A 111 -14.64 -1.70 -0.98
N ARG A 112 -15.44 -1.56 -2.01
CA ARG A 112 -15.12 -2.00 -3.37
C ARG A 112 -15.81 -1.08 -4.35
N MET A 113 -15.11 -0.67 -5.40
CA MET A 113 -15.66 0.18 -6.46
C MET A 113 -15.09 -0.28 -7.79
N SER A 114 -15.95 -0.49 -8.76
CA SER A 114 -15.56 -0.83 -10.13
C SER A 114 -16.00 0.27 -11.09
N TRP A 115 -15.16 0.57 -12.08
CA TRP A 115 -15.43 1.48 -13.19
C TRP A 115 -15.52 2.97 -12.86
N GLY A 116 -15.53 3.37 -11.60
CA GLY A 116 -15.62 4.77 -11.22
C GLY A 116 -14.38 5.55 -11.66
N VAL A 117 -14.59 6.71 -12.28
CA VAL A 117 -13.52 7.54 -12.86
C VAL A 117 -13.51 8.97 -12.33
N THR A 118 -14.28 9.23 -11.29
CA THR A 118 -14.27 10.52 -10.60
C THR A 118 -13.35 10.48 -9.40
N GLN A 119 -12.89 11.66 -8.97
CA GLN A 119 -12.09 11.76 -7.76
C GLN A 119 -12.85 11.23 -6.54
N ASP A 120 -14.13 11.54 -6.42
CA ASP A 120 -14.96 11.06 -5.31
C ASP A 120 -15.07 9.54 -5.30
N ASP A 121 -15.22 8.89 -6.45
CA ASP A 121 -15.26 7.43 -6.56
C ASP A 121 -14.00 6.80 -5.96
N VAL A 122 -12.84 7.33 -6.30
CA VAL A 122 -11.56 6.83 -5.82
C VAL A 122 -11.34 7.16 -4.35
N VAL A 123 -11.55 8.42 -3.97
CA VAL A 123 -11.32 8.90 -2.60
C VAL A 123 -12.21 8.19 -1.59
N ASN A 124 -13.46 7.90 -1.94
CA ASN A 124 -14.37 7.19 -1.04
C ASN A 124 -13.87 5.79 -0.68
N VAL A 125 -13.28 5.08 -1.63
CA VAL A 125 -12.65 3.78 -1.35
C VAL A 125 -11.43 3.94 -0.45
N LEU A 126 -10.56 4.92 -0.74
CA LEU A 126 -9.37 5.15 0.07
C LEU A 126 -9.73 5.53 1.51
N LYS A 127 -10.72 6.37 1.69
CA LYS A 127 -11.19 6.78 3.02
C LYS A 127 -11.76 5.61 3.82
N ALA A 128 -12.40 4.66 3.16
CA ALA A 128 -12.91 3.48 3.83
C ALA A 128 -11.80 2.63 4.45
N ALA A 129 -10.58 2.67 3.90
CA ALA A 129 -9.42 1.96 4.43
C ALA A 129 -8.82 2.64 5.67
N LEU A 130 -9.12 3.89 5.90
CA LEU A 130 -8.62 4.66 7.03
C LEU A 130 -9.54 4.45 8.24
#